data_a24b1281e36ae8120366e636dd16566c
#
_entry.id   a24b1281e36ae8120366e636dd16566c
#
_cell.length_a   1.000
_cell.length_b   1.000
_cell.length_c   1.000
_cell.angle_alpha   90.00
_cell.angle_beta   90.00
_cell.angle_gamma   90.00
#
_symmetry.space_group_name_H-M   'P 1'
#
loop_
_entity.id
_entity.type
_entity.pdbx_description
1 polymer ?
#
loop_
_entity_poly.entity_id
_entity_poly.type
_entity_poly.pdbx_seq_one_letter_code
_entity_poly.pdbx_strand_id
1 'polypeptide(L)'
;MAQATQCLKALGHPIRLGILCALKDGECNVQQLETMLGTSQSNISQHLNQMKHRDILVSRREGNQVFYQVRDVRMFELLNLLQTIYCGDDDA
;
A
#
# COMPACT_ATOMS: atom_id res chain seq x y z
N MET A 1 20.04 7.09 -1.66
CA MET A 1 19.64 5.78 -1.11
C MET A 1 18.70 5.85 0.09
N ALA A 2 18.59 7.01 0.72
CA ALA A 2 17.69 7.13 1.88
C ALA A 2 16.25 6.82 1.51
N GLN A 3 15.79 7.27 0.36
CA GLN A 3 14.42 7.01 -0.07
C GLN A 3 14.20 5.54 -0.37
N ALA A 4 15.18 4.87 -0.95
CA ALA A 4 15.07 3.44 -1.20
C ALA A 4 14.97 2.66 0.10
N THR A 5 15.76 3.04 1.10
CA THR A 5 15.70 2.41 2.41
C THR A 5 14.33 2.62 3.05
N GLN A 6 13.78 3.83 2.96
CA GLN A 6 12.46 4.12 3.49
C GLN A 6 11.40 3.24 2.82
N CYS A 7 11.51 3.07 1.51
CA CYS A 7 10.58 2.23 0.78
C CYS A 7 10.67 0.78 1.26
N LEU A 8 11.88 0.26 1.39
CA LEU A 8 12.05 -1.13 1.84
C LEU A 8 11.50 -1.33 3.24
N LYS A 9 11.68 -0.35 4.12
CA LYS A 9 11.09 -0.43 5.46
C LYS A 9 9.58 -0.47 5.41
N ALA A 10 8.98 0.30 4.51
CA ALA A 10 7.53 0.28 4.36
C ALA A 10 7.06 -1.09 3.89
N LEU A 11 7.77 -1.70 2.95
CA LEU A 11 7.41 -3.01 2.43
C LEU A 11 7.61 -4.12 3.45
N GLY A 12 8.38 -3.87 4.48
CA GLY A 12 8.72 -4.89 5.48
C GLY A 12 7.64 -5.14 6.53
N HIS A 13 6.40 -4.72 6.29
CA HIS A 13 5.31 -4.91 7.24
C HIS A 13 4.10 -5.48 6.50
N PRO A 14 3.48 -6.56 7.01
CA PRO A 14 2.38 -7.23 6.30
C PRO A 14 1.22 -6.30 5.96
N ILE A 15 0.83 -5.42 6.89
CA ILE A 15 -0.29 -4.52 6.63
C ILE A 15 0.07 -3.51 5.57
N ARG A 16 1.26 -2.95 5.61
CA ARG A 16 1.69 -1.98 4.60
C ARG A 16 1.81 -2.62 3.23
N LEU A 17 2.36 -3.82 3.18
CA LEU A 17 2.44 -4.55 1.92
C LEU A 17 1.05 -4.85 1.39
N GLY A 18 0.13 -5.25 2.28
CA GLY A 18 -1.26 -5.49 1.91
C GLY A 18 -1.94 -4.25 1.35
N ILE A 19 -1.70 -3.09 1.96
CA ILE A 19 -2.27 -1.84 1.45
C ILE A 19 -1.78 -1.57 0.04
N LEU A 20 -0.49 -1.69 -0.20
CA LEU A 20 0.06 -1.45 -1.53
C LEU A 20 -0.52 -2.40 -2.57
N CYS A 21 -0.66 -3.66 -2.22
CA CYS A 21 -1.27 -4.63 -3.13
C CYS A 21 -2.74 -4.30 -3.39
N ALA A 22 -3.46 -3.85 -2.38
CA ALA A 22 -4.87 -3.48 -2.54
C ALA A 22 -5.03 -2.30 -3.50
N LEU A 23 -4.06 -1.42 -3.55
CA LEU A 23 -4.12 -0.23 -4.41
C LEU A 23 -3.77 -0.51 -5.86
N LYS A 24 -3.41 -1.75 -6.19
CA LYS A 24 -3.07 -2.10 -7.58
C LYS A 24 -4.23 -1.87 -8.54
N ASP A 25 -5.44 -2.07 -8.08
CA ASP A 25 -6.62 -1.98 -8.94
C ASP A 25 -7.26 -0.60 -8.92
N GLY A 26 -6.65 0.33 -8.20
CA GLY A 26 -7.15 1.70 -8.16
C GLY A 26 -7.08 2.26 -6.75
N GLU A 27 -7.46 3.52 -6.63
CA GLU A 27 -7.44 4.18 -5.34
C GLU A 27 -8.47 3.58 -4.39
N CYS A 28 -8.18 3.67 -3.09
CA CYS A 28 -9.06 3.15 -2.05
C CYS A 28 -9.16 4.14 -0.90
N ASN A 29 -10.32 4.17 -0.24
CA ASN A 29 -10.46 4.88 1.02
C ASN A 29 -10.19 3.92 2.18
N VAL A 30 -10.23 4.46 3.41
CA VAL A 30 -9.90 3.67 4.59
C VAL A 30 -10.88 2.51 4.78
N GLN A 31 -12.17 2.74 4.55
CA GLN A 31 -13.17 1.70 4.74
C GLN A 31 -12.95 0.53 3.79
N GLN A 32 -12.61 0.83 2.55
CA GLN A 32 -12.32 -0.23 1.59
C GLN A 32 -11.12 -1.06 2.01
N LEU A 33 -10.09 -0.39 2.50
CA LEU A 33 -8.89 -1.08 2.97
C LEU A 33 -9.15 -1.91 4.21
N GLU A 34 -9.99 -1.40 5.13
CA GLU A 34 -10.39 -2.19 6.28
C GLU A 34 -11.05 -3.51 5.86
N THR A 35 -11.98 -3.41 4.94
CA THR A 35 -12.70 -4.58 4.45
C THR A 35 -11.75 -5.55 3.76
N MET A 36 -10.87 -5.04 2.92
CA MET A 36 -9.97 -5.89 2.14
C MET A 36 -8.93 -6.57 3.01
N LEU A 37 -8.43 -5.88 4.04
CA LEU A 37 -7.32 -6.38 4.84
C LEU A 37 -7.75 -6.98 6.17
N GLY A 38 -8.99 -6.75 6.57
CA GLY A 38 -9.50 -7.36 7.80
C GLY A 38 -8.86 -6.82 9.07
N THR A 39 -8.44 -5.57 9.08
CA THR A 39 -7.86 -4.95 10.27
C THR A 39 -8.59 -3.66 10.59
N SER A 40 -8.26 -3.03 11.73
CA SER A 40 -9.00 -1.89 12.23
C SER A 40 -8.71 -0.61 11.46
N GLN A 41 -9.65 0.33 11.53
CA GLN A 41 -9.48 1.65 10.94
C GLN A 41 -8.24 2.35 11.49
N SER A 42 -8.04 2.28 12.81
CA SER A 42 -6.88 2.91 13.43
C SER A 42 -5.58 2.38 12.87
N ASN A 43 -5.51 1.07 12.70
CA ASN A 43 -4.31 0.43 12.19
C ASN A 43 -4.05 0.84 10.74
N ILE A 44 -5.10 0.82 9.91
CA ILE A 44 -4.99 1.25 8.52
C ILE A 44 -4.54 2.71 8.44
N SER A 45 -5.22 3.59 9.19
CA SER A 45 -4.93 5.02 9.14
C SER A 45 -3.50 5.33 9.56
N GLN A 46 -3.01 4.63 10.57
CA GLN A 46 -1.65 4.83 11.04
C GLN A 46 -0.64 4.50 9.95
N HIS A 47 -0.83 3.37 9.29
CA HIS A 47 0.08 2.95 8.22
C HIS A 47 -0.03 3.84 6.99
N LEU A 48 -1.24 4.27 6.64
CA LEU A 48 -1.44 5.18 5.51
C LEU A 48 -0.71 6.49 5.75
N ASN A 49 -0.83 7.04 6.96
CA ASN A 49 -0.18 8.31 7.28
C ASN A 49 1.33 8.19 7.20
N GLN A 50 1.88 7.09 7.69
CA GLN A 50 3.32 6.87 7.64
C GLN A 50 3.82 6.77 6.20
N MET A 51 3.10 6.03 5.37
CA MET A 51 3.51 5.86 3.98
C MET A 51 3.33 7.15 3.18
N LYS A 52 2.29 7.91 3.48
CA LYS A 52 2.11 9.22 2.85
C LYS A 52 3.24 10.16 3.24
N HIS A 53 3.62 10.16 4.50
CA HIS A 53 4.70 11.00 4.99
C HIS A 53 6.02 10.67 4.30
N ARG A 54 6.20 9.42 3.92
CA ARG A 54 7.41 8.97 3.23
C ARG A 54 7.30 9.08 1.71
N ASP A 55 6.26 9.72 1.22
CA ASP A 55 6.02 9.94 -0.22
C ASP A 55 5.82 8.64 -1.01
N ILE A 56 5.41 7.57 -0.35
CA ILE A 56 5.05 6.33 -1.03
C ILE A 56 3.62 6.41 -1.56
N LEU A 57 2.75 7.07 -0.81
CA LEU A 57 1.35 7.25 -1.19
C LEU A 57 1.04 8.73 -1.38
N VAL A 58 0.05 8.98 -2.22
CA VAL A 58 -0.60 10.28 -2.32
C VAL A 58 -2.07 10.10 -2.01
N SER A 59 -2.73 11.19 -1.68
CA SER A 59 -4.15 11.14 -1.36
C SER A 59 -4.88 12.31 -2.00
N ARG A 60 -6.17 12.11 -2.22
CA ARG A 60 -7.07 13.18 -2.63
C ARG A 60 -8.33 13.12 -1.79
N ARG A 61 -8.97 14.26 -1.63
CA ARG A 61 -10.20 14.34 -0.87
C ARG A 61 -11.38 14.52 -1.83
N GLU A 62 -12.45 13.82 -1.57
CA GLU A 62 -13.71 13.99 -2.29
C GLU A 62 -14.83 13.95 -1.27
N GLY A 63 -15.43 15.11 -0.99
CA GLY A 63 -16.43 15.22 0.05
C GLY A 63 -15.82 14.90 1.41
N ASN A 64 -16.41 13.94 2.10
CA ASN A 64 -15.94 13.50 3.42
C ASN A 64 -14.95 12.37 3.34
N GLN A 65 -14.59 11.94 2.14
CA GLN A 65 -13.73 10.77 1.96
C GLN A 65 -12.37 11.16 1.45
N VAL A 66 -11.37 10.40 1.88
CA VAL A 66 -10.00 10.56 1.40
C VAL A 66 -9.61 9.26 0.71
N PHE A 67 -9.18 9.38 -0.53
CA PHE A 67 -8.74 8.23 -1.33
C PHE A 67 -7.23 8.24 -1.46
N TYR A 68 -6.64 7.07 -1.34
CA TYR A 68 -5.20 6.90 -1.39
C TYR A 68 -4.80 6.12 -2.62
N GLN A 69 -3.64 6.43 -3.17
CA GLN A 69 -3.07 5.64 -4.25
C GLN A 69 -1.56 5.72 -4.18
N VAL A 70 -0.91 4.79 -4.86
CA VAL A 70 0.54 4.76 -4.90
C VAL A 70 1.04 5.91 -5.76
N ARG A 71 2.04 6.62 -5.27
CA ARG A 71 2.56 7.79 -5.95
C ARG A 71 3.23 7.44 -7.28
N ASP A 72 3.99 6.34 -7.30
CA ASP A 72 4.74 5.93 -8.48
C ASP A 72 4.29 4.54 -8.88
N VAL A 73 3.68 4.43 -10.06
CA VAL A 73 3.09 3.16 -10.51
C VAL A 73 4.13 2.06 -10.70
N ARG A 74 5.39 2.42 -10.81
CA ARG A 74 6.45 1.42 -10.89
C ARG A 74 6.55 0.59 -9.60
N MET A 75 5.96 1.09 -8.52
CA MET A 75 5.86 0.30 -7.29
C MET A 75 5.18 -1.04 -7.55
N PHE A 76 4.19 -1.06 -8.43
CA PHE A 76 3.48 -2.30 -8.73
C PHE A 76 4.36 -3.30 -9.48
N GLU A 77 5.31 -2.81 -10.26
CA GLU A 77 6.30 -3.69 -10.89
C GLU A 77 7.16 -4.38 -9.84
N LEU A 78 7.59 -3.62 -8.84
CA LEU A 78 8.36 -4.17 -7.74
C LEU A 78 7.56 -5.22 -6.98
N LEU A 79 6.30 -4.90 -6.66
CA LEU A 79 5.43 -5.82 -5.94
C LEU A 79 5.19 -7.10 -6.73
N ASN A 80 4.97 -6.98 -8.04
CA ASN A 80 4.79 -8.14 -8.88
C ASN A 80 6.03 -9.02 -8.91
N LEU A 81 7.20 -8.40 -8.97
CA LEU A 81 8.45 -9.14 -8.96
C LEU A 81 8.65 -9.88 -7.65
N LEU A 82 8.36 -9.23 -6.53
CA LEU A 82 8.42 -9.90 -5.23
C LEU A 82 7.47 -11.08 -5.17
N GLN A 83 6.26 -10.90 -5.68
CA GLN A 83 5.29 -11.98 -5.71
C GLN A 83 5.77 -13.14 -6.57
N THR A 84 6.37 -12.84 -7.71
CA THR A 84 6.92 -13.86 -8.60
C THR A 84 8.03 -14.65 -7.92
N ILE A 85 8.90 -13.95 -7.19
CA ILE A 85 10.04 -14.59 -6.55
C ILE A 85 9.61 -15.49 -5.40
N TYR A 86 8.66 -15.03 -4.58
CA TYR A 86 8.36 -15.69 -3.31
C TYR A 86 7.04 -16.43 -3.26
N CYS A 87 6.08 -16.06 -4.12
CA CYS A 87 4.76 -16.69 -4.12
C CYS A 87 4.38 -17.22 -5.48
N GLY A 88 4.97 -16.62 -6.48
CA GLY A 88 4.70 -16.72 -7.88
C GLY A 88 3.88 -17.87 -8.38
N ASP A 89 4.48 -18.99 -8.37
CA ASP A 89 3.90 -20.12 -9.05
C ASP A 89 3.17 -21.08 -8.16
N ASP A 90 3.24 -20.84 -6.89
CA ASP A 90 2.71 -21.84 -5.99
C ASP A 90 1.22 -21.89 -6.02
N ASP A 91 0.59 -20.85 -6.44
CA ASP A 91 -0.84 -20.89 -6.59
C ASP A 91 -1.22 -21.65 -7.85
N ALA A 92 -0.26 -21.97 -8.59
CA ALA A 92 -0.50 -22.78 -9.77
C ALA A 92 -0.98 -24.16 -9.41
#